data_881a6878adba30d2c5dd2b16c4ece28c
#
_entry.id   881a6878adba30d2c5dd2b16c4ece28c
#
_cell.length_a   1.000
_cell.length_b   1.000
_cell.length_c   1.000
_cell.angle_alpha   90.00
_cell.angle_beta   90.00
_cell.angle_gamma   90.00
#
_symmetry.space_group_name_H-M   'P 1'
#
loop_
_entity.id
_entity.type
_entity.pdbx_description
1 polymer ?
#
loop_
_entity_poly.entity_id
_entity_poly.type
_entity_poly.pdbx_seq_one_letter_code
_entity_poly.pdbx_strand_id
1 'polypeptide(L)'
;MKRLFTGATAIILLASVLSACGGNSNSSGNAGASSSPSTGGSSSAESSAGNEPKEKVTINLWAFTDEIPNMTTKYLATHPDANVEFKTTIIATTDGAYQPALDQALAAGGKDAPDIYAAEAAFVLKYSQGDASDYAANYADLGLTDDMVKEADIAQYSVDIGSKDGQLKALGYQATGGAFIYRRSLAKDTFGTDDPATIKNEIGPGWDKFFDAAAKLKAKGYGIVSGDGDIWHPIENSSDVGWLVDGKLHIDPKREQFLDLSKKLKDNGFHNDTQDWTEAWYADMSGSGKQPIFGFFGPAWLINYVMNGQVKDTNGDWAVTEPPTGFFWGGTWLLANKDVAKDEAKKAAVADFIHWVTLDTSETGLQNYWANGTMKDGEQGTKDSVASAVVMSKSNGQIDLLGGQNMFDVFVPANANASGKNLTQYDESINIIWRDQVREYTSGNKSRDQAIADFKQRVKDELNIDSE
;
A
#
# COMPACT_ATOMS: atom_id res chain seq x y z
N MET A 1 2.05 -43.80 34.06
CA MET A 1 0.71 -43.18 34.13
C MET A 1 0.67 -42.00 33.15
N LYS A 2 -0.08 -42.19 32.09
CA LYS A 2 -0.26 -41.17 31.01
C LYS A 2 -1.22 -40.10 31.52
N ARG A 3 -0.87 -38.80 31.34
CA ARG A 3 -1.87 -37.73 31.33
C ARG A 3 -1.68 -36.92 30.07
N LEU A 4 -2.62 -37.08 29.14
CA LEU A 4 -2.87 -36.20 28.02
C LEU A 4 -3.39 -34.84 28.56
N PHE A 5 -2.83 -33.75 28.07
CA PHE A 5 -3.48 -32.44 28.12
C PHE A 5 -3.85 -32.02 26.72
N THR A 6 -5.12 -32.03 26.43
CA THR A 6 -5.76 -31.48 25.23
C THR A 6 -5.98 -29.99 25.50
N GLY A 7 -5.27 -29.13 24.82
CA GLY A 7 -5.56 -27.68 24.80
C GLY A 7 -6.49 -27.38 23.64
N ALA A 8 -7.68 -26.93 23.92
CA ALA A 8 -8.65 -26.45 22.93
C ALA A 8 -8.37 -24.96 22.63
N THR A 9 -8.00 -24.67 21.41
CA THR A 9 -7.90 -23.29 20.91
C THR A 9 -9.30 -22.84 20.49
N ALA A 10 -9.85 -21.86 21.18
CA ALA A 10 -11.13 -21.24 20.84
C ALA A 10 -10.88 -20.13 19.82
N ILE A 11 -11.33 -20.33 18.61
CA ILE A 11 -11.40 -19.31 17.56
C ILE A 11 -12.71 -18.53 17.80
N ILE A 12 -12.59 -17.24 18.12
CA ILE A 12 -13.73 -16.32 18.22
C ILE A 12 -13.94 -15.68 16.84
N LEU A 13 -14.98 -16.14 16.15
CA LEU A 13 -15.52 -15.50 14.95
C LEU A 13 -16.43 -14.34 15.38
N LEU A 14 -16.03 -13.10 15.12
CA LEU A 14 -16.94 -11.96 15.15
C LEU A 14 -17.64 -11.84 13.80
N ALA A 15 -18.90 -12.24 13.75
CA ALA A 15 -19.80 -11.97 12.65
C ALA A 15 -20.48 -10.61 12.88
N SER A 16 -20.18 -9.62 12.05
CA SER A 16 -20.92 -8.37 11.97
C SER A 16 -22.13 -8.53 11.05
N VAL A 17 -23.32 -8.45 11.65
CA VAL A 17 -24.61 -8.49 10.96
C VAL A 17 -24.95 -7.11 10.45
N LEU A 18 -25.01 -6.94 9.13
CA LEU A 18 -25.63 -5.78 8.49
C LEU A 18 -27.09 -6.12 8.15
N SER A 19 -28.00 -5.45 8.83
CA SER A 19 -29.44 -5.51 8.55
C SER A 19 -29.75 -4.58 7.37
N ALA A 20 -30.19 -5.13 6.25
CA ALA A 20 -30.83 -4.40 5.18
C ALA A 20 -32.36 -4.53 5.33
N CYS A 21 -33.04 -3.40 5.47
CA CYS A 21 -34.50 -3.33 5.42
C CYS A 21 -34.99 -3.42 3.98
N GLY A 22 -35.81 -4.42 3.71
CA GLY A 22 -36.54 -4.60 2.48
C GLY A 22 -37.83 -3.76 2.46
N GLY A 23 -38.19 -3.31 1.28
CA GLY A 23 -39.49 -2.78 0.96
C GLY A 23 -40.07 -3.52 -0.25
N ASN A 24 -41.12 -4.25 0.03
CA ASN A 24 -41.88 -5.04 -0.93
C ASN A 24 -43.03 -4.20 -1.47
N SER A 25 -43.29 -4.21 -2.78
CA SER A 25 -44.67 -4.06 -3.30
C SER A 25 -44.84 -4.71 -4.66
N ASN A 26 -45.69 -5.72 -4.63
CA ASN A 26 -46.34 -6.39 -5.74
C ASN A 26 -47.30 -5.48 -6.50
N SER A 27 -47.42 -5.61 -7.82
CA SER A 27 -48.75 -5.85 -8.41
C SER A 27 -48.66 -6.39 -9.85
N SER A 28 -49.48 -7.36 -10.05
CA SER A 28 -49.75 -8.16 -11.26
C SER A 28 -50.74 -7.48 -12.23
N GLY A 29 -50.78 -7.99 -13.48
CA GLY A 29 -51.93 -7.89 -14.38
C GLY A 29 -51.54 -7.65 -15.84
N ASN A 30 -51.47 -8.56 -16.59
CA ASN A 30 -52.29 -9.41 -17.48
C ASN A 30 -52.55 -8.82 -18.87
N ALA A 31 -52.13 -9.60 -19.82
CA ALA A 31 -52.59 -9.98 -21.18
C ALA A 31 -53.49 -9.07 -22.02
N GLY A 32 -53.20 -9.06 -23.33
CA GLY A 32 -54.13 -8.77 -24.39
C GLY A 32 -53.47 -8.70 -25.75
N ALA A 33 -53.76 -9.68 -26.56
CA ALA A 33 -53.31 -9.90 -27.94
C ALA A 33 -54.09 -9.05 -28.95
N SER A 34 -53.49 -8.85 -30.14
CA SER A 34 -54.11 -9.15 -31.46
C SER A 34 -53.89 -8.12 -32.57
N SER A 35 -53.34 -8.64 -33.64
CA SER A 35 -53.64 -8.47 -35.06
C SER A 35 -53.14 -7.25 -35.84
N SER A 36 -52.38 -7.58 -36.85
CA SER A 36 -52.06 -6.88 -38.10
C SER A 36 -53.34 -6.74 -39.00
N PRO A 37 -53.33 -6.18 -40.25
CA PRO A 37 -52.18 -5.75 -41.09
C PRO A 37 -52.46 -4.50 -41.97
N SER A 38 -51.44 -4.12 -42.75
CA SER A 38 -51.53 -3.74 -44.15
C SER A 38 -51.24 -2.32 -44.61
N THR A 39 -50.33 -2.31 -45.54
CA THR A 39 -50.15 -1.60 -46.81
C THR A 39 -49.41 -0.28 -46.85
N GLY A 40 -48.21 -0.33 -47.44
CA GLY A 40 -47.89 0.27 -48.73
C GLY A 40 -47.51 1.76 -48.73
N GLY A 41 -46.21 2.03 -48.95
CA GLY A 41 -45.75 3.35 -49.31
C GLY A 41 -44.22 3.31 -49.51
N SER A 42 -43.84 3.13 -50.79
CA SER A 42 -42.45 3.26 -51.25
C SER A 42 -42.03 4.70 -51.20
N SER A 43 -41.00 5.04 -50.42
CA SER A 43 -40.21 6.25 -50.63
C SER A 43 -38.75 5.95 -50.31
N SER A 44 -37.92 6.34 -51.26
CA SER A 44 -36.46 6.23 -51.31
C SER A 44 -35.77 6.49 -49.96
N ALA A 45 -35.10 5.47 -49.47
CA ALA A 45 -34.20 5.59 -48.32
C ALA A 45 -32.90 6.21 -48.79
N GLU A 46 -32.66 7.45 -48.38
CA GLU A 46 -31.28 7.94 -48.12
C GLU A 46 -30.71 7.05 -47.04
N SER A 47 -29.62 6.33 -47.38
CA SER A 47 -28.87 5.57 -46.42
C SER A 47 -28.15 6.54 -45.45
N SER A 48 -28.80 6.90 -44.36
CA SER A 48 -28.09 7.33 -43.18
C SER A 48 -27.32 6.10 -42.70
N ALA A 49 -25.99 6.14 -42.86
CA ALA A 49 -25.09 5.22 -42.19
C ALA A 49 -25.38 5.32 -40.68
N GLY A 50 -26.19 4.40 -40.19
CA GLY A 50 -26.42 4.27 -38.76
C GLY A 50 -25.09 3.94 -38.12
N ASN A 51 -24.61 4.83 -37.24
CA ASN A 51 -23.61 4.49 -36.27
C ASN A 51 -24.20 3.37 -35.40
N GLU A 52 -23.97 2.13 -35.76
CA GLU A 52 -24.14 1.05 -34.78
C GLU A 52 -23.24 1.37 -33.59
N PRO A 53 -23.73 1.30 -32.34
CA PRO A 53 -22.89 1.52 -31.17
C PRO A 53 -21.72 0.54 -31.28
N LYS A 54 -20.49 1.05 -31.34
CA LYS A 54 -19.32 0.18 -31.31
C LYS A 54 -19.39 -0.65 -30.03
N GLU A 55 -19.22 -1.97 -30.16
CA GLU A 55 -19.13 -2.85 -29.00
C GLU A 55 -18.06 -2.33 -28.05
N LYS A 56 -18.39 -2.27 -26.75
CA LYS A 56 -17.45 -1.77 -25.75
C LYS A 56 -16.32 -2.76 -25.55
N VAL A 57 -15.11 -2.24 -25.37
CA VAL A 57 -13.96 -3.04 -24.97
C VAL A 57 -14.11 -3.43 -23.50
N THR A 58 -14.23 -4.72 -23.23
CA THR A 58 -14.31 -5.23 -21.86
C THR A 58 -12.90 -5.40 -21.28
N ILE A 59 -12.66 -4.78 -20.12
CA ILE A 59 -11.43 -4.91 -19.33
C ILE A 59 -11.75 -5.68 -18.05
N ASN A 60 -11.12 -6.85 -17.86
CA ASN A 60 -11.18 -7.62 -16.63
C ASN A 60 -10.15 -7.04 -15.64
N LEU A 61 -10.62 -6.45 -14.55
CA LEU A 61 -9.77 -5.83 -13.53
C LEU A 61 -9.85 -6.64 -12.23
N TRP A 62 -8.70 -7.12 -11.76
CA TRP A 62 -8.58 -7.85 -10.50
C TRP A 62 -7.90 -6.99 -9.44
N ALA A 63 -8.51 -6.93 -8.26
CA ALA A 63 -8.00 -6.17 -7.11
C ALA A 63 -8.27 -6.93 -5.81
N PHE A 64 -7.58 -6.52 -4.74
CA PHE A 64 -7.76 -7.10 -3.42
C PHE A 64 -8.59 -6.20 -2.49
N THR A 65 -8.88 -4.96 -2.92
CA THR A 65 -9.78 -4.01 -2.27
C THR A 65 -10.69 -3.38 -3.32
N ASP A 66 -11.64 -2.56 -2.89
CA ASP A 66 -12.52 -1.78 -3.77
C ASP A 66 -11.88 -0.47 -4.29
N GLU A 67 -10.64 -0.17 -3.89
CA GLU A 67 -9.97 1.10 -4.20
C GLU A 67 -9.79 1.31 -5.72
N ILE A 68 -9.16 0.34 -6.41
CA ILE A 68 -9.00 0.41 -7.88
C ILE A 68 -10.36 0.33 -8.61
N PRO A 69 -11.30 -0.55 -8.24
CA PRO A 69 -12.67 -0.51 -8.75
C PRO A 69 -13.36 0.84 -8.62
N ASN A 70 -13.19 1.55 -7.52
CA ASN A 70 -13.72 2.91 -7.35
C ASN A 70 -13.08 3.91 -8.33
N MET A 71 -11.79 3.74 -8.67
CA MET A 71 -11.12 4.55 -9.68
C MET A 71 -11.72 4.38 -11.07
N THR A 72 -12.17 3.17 -11.43
CA THR A 72 -12.84 2.94 -12.74
C THR A 72 -14.13 3.76 -12.87
N THR A 73 -14.86 3.96 -11.78
CA THR A 73 -16.04 4.81 -11.74
C THR A 73 -15.69 6.27 -12.04
N LYS A 74 -14.63 6.79 -11.41
CA LYS A 74 -14.15 8.16 -11.68
C LYS A 74 -13.62 8.31 -13.10
N TYR A 75 -12.87 7.31 -13.59
CA TYR A 75 -12.37 7.27 -14.97
C TYR A 75 -13.51 7.42 -15.99
N LEU A 76 -14.56 6.59 -15.88
CA LEU A 76 -15.71 6.66 -16.80
C LEU A 76 -16.47 7.98 -16.70
N ALA A 77 -16.52 8.59 -15.53
CA ALA A 77 -17.16 9.91 -15.34
C ALA A 77 -16.36 11.04 -16.01
N THR A 78 -15.04 10.95 -16.02
CA THR A 78 -14.13 11.94 -16.62
C THR A 78 -13.84 11.69 -18.10
N HIS A 79 -14.07 10.47 -18.60
CA HIS A 79 -13.85 10.04 -19.97
C HIS A 79 -15.15 9.49 -20.59
N PRO A 80 -16.20 10.33 -20.78
CA PRO A 80 -17.52 9.88 -21.23
C PRO A 80 -17.50 9.23 -22.63
N ASP A 81 -16.49 9.57 -23.43
CA ASP A 81 -16.30 9.03 -24.78
C ASP A 81 -15.47 7.71 -24.80
N ALA A 82 -15.00 7.26 -23.65
CA ALA A 82 -14.27 6.00 -23.55
C ALA A 82 -15.20 4.83 -23.85
N ASN A 83 -14.89 4.08 -24.92
CA ASN A 83 -15.69 2.93 -25.33
C ASN A 83 -15.27 1.66 -24.58
N VAL A 84 -15.28 1.71 -23.24
CA VAL A 84 -14.84 0.63 -22.36
C VAL A 84 -15.90 0.25 -21.32
N GLU A 85 -15.83 -0.98 -20.85
CA GLU A 85 -16.50 -1.43 -19.63
C GLU A 85 -15.51 -2.21 -18.76
N PHE A 86 -15.60 -2.03 -17.46
CA PHE A 86 -14.77 -2.76 -16.50
C PHE A 86 -15.58 -3.87 -15.83
N LYS A 87 -15.02 -5.10 -15.88
CA LYS A 87 -15.49 -6.24 -15.08
C LYS A 87 -14.52 -6.44 -13.93
N THR A 88 -14.93 -6.08 -12.74
CA THR A 88 -14.08 -6.11 -11.55
C THR A 88 -14.24 -7.40 -10.77
N THR A 89 -13.12 -7.98 -10.34
CA THR A 89 -13.06 -9.11 -9.41
C THR A 89 -12.27 -8.66 -8.18
N ILE A 90 -12.91 -8.72 -7.00
CA ILE A 90 -12.28 -8.34 -5.73
C ILE A 90 -12.14 -9.61 -4.89
N ILE A 91 -10.89 -9.94 -4.53
CA ILE A 91 -10.55 -11.05 -3.63
C ILE A 91 -9.64 -10.48 -2.56
N ALA A 92 -10.09 -10.48 -1.29
CA ALA A 92 -9.29 -9.96 -0.20
C ALA A 92 -7.98 -10.76 -0.02
N THR A 93 -6.95 -10.08 0.46
CA THR A 93 -5.66 -10.71 0.80
C THR A 93 -5.73 -11.52 2.11
N THR A 94 -6.80 -11.36 2.87
CA THR A 94 -7.06 -12.11 4.11
C THR A 94 -6.94 -13.61 3.84
N ASP A 95 -6.29 -14.33 4.73
CA ASP A 95 -6.03 -15.77 4.62
C ASP A 95 -5.25 -16.18 3.35
N GLY A 96 -4.58 -15.23 2.70
CA GLY A 96 -3.75 -15.48 1.52
C GLY A 96 -4.54 -15.85 0.25
N ALA A 97 -5.84 -15.52 0.15
CA ALA A 97 -6.71 -15.99 -0.94
C ALA A 97 -6.40 -15.36 -2.30
N TYR A 98 -5.97 -14.09 -2.32
CA TYR A 98 -5.81 -13.34 -3.58
C TYR A 98 -4.72 -13.91 -4.49
N GLN A 99 -3.51 -14.12 -3.96
CA GLN A 99 -2.37 -14.53 -4.77
C GLN A 99 -2.57 -15.90 -5.45
N PRO A 100 -3.04 -16.98 -4.77
CA PRO A 100 -3.29 -18.26 -5.44
C PRO A 100 -4.37 -18.16 -6.53
N ALA A 101 -5.41 -17.34 -6.31
CA ALA A 101 -6.46 -17.13 -7.30
C ALA A 101 -5.92 -16.39 -8.53
N LEU A 102 -5.10 -15.34 -8.31
CA LEU A 102 -4.45 -14.58 -9.37
C LEU A 102 -3.48 -15.46 -10.17
N ASP A 103 -2.64 -16.25 -9.50
CA ASP A 103 -1.71 -17.20 -10.14
C ASP A 103 -2.47 -18.17 -11.04
N GLN A 104 -3.55 -18.74 -10.54
CA GLN A 104 -4.38 -19.68 -11.30
C GLN A 104 -5.01 -19.00 -12.54
N ALA A 105 -5.55 -17.78 -12.38
CA ALA A 105 -6.18 -17.05 -13.45
C ALA A 105 -5.18 -16.63 -14.55
N LEU A 106 -4.00 -16.15 -14.15
CA LEU A 106 -2.92 -15.80 -15.09
C LEU A 106 -2.41 -17.04 -15.85
N ALA A 107 -2.22 -18.15 -15.14
CA ALA A 107 -1.76 -19.40 -15.77
C ALA A 107 -2.81 -20.02 -16.71
N ALA A 108 -4.10 -19.93 -16.36
CA ALA A 108 -5.18 -20.43 -17.20
C ALA A 108 -5.35 -19.59 -18.48
N GLY A 109 -5.12 -18.28 -18.39
CA GLY A 109 -5.29 -17.36 -19.49
C GLY A 109 -6.73 -17.29 -20.02
N GLY A 110 -6.88 -16.82 -21.25
CA GLY A 110 -8.18 -16.77 -21.92
C GLY A 110 -9.01 -15.56 -21.54
N LYS A 111 -10.30 -15.57 -21.90
CA LYS A 111 -11.21 -14.41 -21.82
C LYS A 111 -11.56 -13.98 -20.38
N ASP A 112 -11.41 -14.87 -19.41
CA ASP A 112 -11.75 -14.61 -18.00
C ASP A 112 -10.49 -14.29 -17.15
N ALA A 113 -9.30 -14.34 -17.77
CA ALA A 113 -8.06 -13.88 -17.12
C ALA A 113 -8.08 -12.37 -16.89
N PRO A 114 -7.40 -11.86 -15.85
CA PRO A 114 -7.30 -10.42 -15.67
C PRO A 114 -6.54 -9.77 -16.83
N ASP A 115 -7.05 -8.65 -17.33
CA ASP A 115 -6.35 -7.76 -18.24
C ASP A 115 -5.47 -6.76 -17.45
N ILE A 116 -5.99 -6.28 -16.32
CA ILE A 116 -5.28 -5.47 -15.33
C ILE A 116 -5.41 -6.14 -13.97
N TYR A 117 -4.34 -6.17 -13.21
CA TYR A 117 -4.37 -6.67 -11.84
C TYR A 117 -3.52 -5.81 -10.91
N ALA A 118 -4.02 -5.67 -9.68
CA ALA A 118 -3.34 -4.93 -8.63
C ALA A 118 -2.44 -5.87 -7.82
N ALA A 119 -1.28 -5.38 -7.41
CA ALA A 119 -0.38 -6.07 -6.49
C ALA A 119 0.09 -5.12 -5.38
N GLU A 120 0.01 -5.59 -4.14
CA GLU A 120 0.45 -4.86 -2.95
C GLU A 120 1.96 -5.06 -2.74
N ALA A 121 2.62 -4.14 -2.04
CA ALA A 121 4.07 -4.15 -1.80
C ALA A 121 4.62 -5.49 -1.31
N ALA A 122 3.87 -6.19 -0.43
CA ALA A 122 4.29 -7.47 0.13
C ALA A 122 4.46 -8.59 -0.90
N PHE A 123 3.84 -8.45 -2.09
CA PHE A 123 3.88 -9.50 -3.10
C PHE A 123 4.06 -9.02 -4.56
N VAL A 124 4.14 -7.71 -4.79
CA VAL A 124 4.29 -7.17 -6.16
C VAL A 124 5.53 -7.69 -6.86
N LEU A 125 6.63 -7.90 -6.11
CA LEU A 125 7.90 -8.40 -6.65
C LEU A 125 7.77 -9.77 -7.32
N LYS A 126 6.86 -10.62 -6.86
CA LYS A 126 6.55 -11.89 -7.53
C LYS A 126 6.08 -11.67 -8.97
N TYR A 127 5.27 -10.64 -9.19
CA TYR A 127 4.64 -10.37 -10.49
C TYR A 127 5.40 -9.38 -11.35
N SER A 128 6.23 -8.51 -10.76
CA SER A 128 7.04 -7.56 -11.52
C SER A 128 8.42 -8.11 -11.88
N GLN A 129 9.05 -8.89 -10.99
CA GLN A 129 10.44 -9.35 -11.12
C GLN A 129 10.62 -10.86 -10.97
N GLY A 130 9.79 -11.50 -10.13
CA GLY A 130 9.91 -12.89 -9.70
C GLY A 130 9.26 -13.91 -10.65
N ASP A 131 8.82 -15.02 -10.05
CA ASP A 131 8.39 -16.24 -10.76
C ASP A 131 7.15 -16.03 -11.66
N ALA A 132 6.30 -15.06 -11.35
CA ALA A 132 5.11 -14.73 -12.14
C ALA A 132 5.30 -13.52 -13.08
N SER A 133 6.51 -12.96 -13.16
CA SER A 133 6.77 -11.74 -13.95
C SER A 133 6.60 -11.91 -15.46
N ASP A 134 6.63 -13.14 -15.95
CA ASP A 134 6.42 -13.44 -17.37
C ASP A 134 4.94 -13.31 -17.78
N TYR A 135 4.02 -13.18 -16.86
CA TYR A 135 2.61 -12.86 -17.17
C TYR A 135 2.37 -11.35 -17.35
N ALA A 136 3.23 -10.49 -16.84
CA ALA A 136 3.09 -9.06 -16.97
C ALA A 136 3.64 -8.54 -18.29
N ALA A 137 2.89 -7.65 -18.95
CA ALA A 137 3.36 -6.88 -20.10
C ALA A 137 4.46 -5.89 -19.68
N ASN A 138 5.41 -5.62 -20.58
CA ASN A 138 6.24 -4.44 -20.42
C ASN A 138 5.40 -3.20 -20.76
N TYR A 139 5.52 -2.16 -19.99
CA TYR A 139 4.78 -0.91 -20.23
C TYR A 139 5.09 -0.29 -21.60
N ALA A 140 6.35 -0.43 -22.07
CA ALA A 140 6.74 0.00 -23.40
C ALA A 140 5.95 -0.68 -24.53
N ASP A 141 5.58 -1.96 -24.37
CA ASP A 141 4.76 -2.70 -25.32
C ASP A 141 3.31 -2.17 -25.38
N LEU A 142 2.88 -1.49 -24.33
CA LEU A 142 1.59 -0.81 -24.25
C LEU A 142 1.65 0.65 -24.73
N GLY A 143 2.85 1.17 -25.02
CA GLY A 143 3.06 2.57 -25.40
C GLY A 143 3.28 3.52 -24.21
N LEU A 144 3.43 2.99 -22.99
CA LEU A 144 3.78 3.76 -21.81
C LEU A 144 5.32 3.83 -21.71
N THR A 145 5.88 5.02 -21.94
CA THR A 145 7.32 5.19 -22.13
C THR A 145 8.06 5.67 -20.89
N ASP A 146 9.37 5.45 -20.86
CA ASP A 146 10.24 5.97 -19.78
C ASP A 146 10.22 7.50 -19.72
N ASP A 147 9.98 8.19 -20.84
CA ASP A 147 9.86 9.64 -20.84
C ASP A 147 8.61 10.12 -20.11
N MET A 148 7.46 9.42 -20.25
CA MET A 148 6.26 9.69 -19.47
C MET A 148 6.50 9.52 -17.96
N VAL A 149 7.26 8.49 -17.58
CA VAL A 149 7.64 8.23 -16.17
C VAL A 149 8.49 9.37 -15.62
N LYS A 150 9.45 9.87 -16.41
CA LYS A 150 10.32 11.00 -16.04
C LYS A 150 9.54 12.31 -15.98
N GLU A 151 8.65 12.57 -16.95
CA GLU A 151 7.82 13.78 -16.98
C GLU A 151 6.86 13.85 -15.79
N ALA A 152 6.35 12.70 -15.37
CA ALA A 152 5.52 12.59 -14.18
C ALA A 152 6.33 12.66 -12.87
N ASP A 153 7.66 12.57 -12.92
CA ASP A 153 8.56 12.52 -11.76
C ASP A 153 8.10 11.48 -10.72
N ILE A 154 7.97 10.25 -11.21
CA ILE A 154 7.51 9.12 -10.38
C ILE A 154 8.59 8.73 -9.38
N ALA A 155 8.21 8.52 -8.12
CA ALA A 155 9.09 8.08 -7.05
C ALA A 155 9.94 6.87 -7.47
N GLN A 156 11.28 7.02 -7.44
CA GLN A 156 12.21 6.05 -8.02
C GLN A 156 12.07 4.64 -7.42
N TYR A 157 11.82 4.53 -6.11
CA TYR A 157 11.63 3.22 -5.48
C TYR A 157 10.44 2.44 -6.09
N SER A 158 9.37 3.14 -6.50
CA SER A 158 8.20 2.52 -7.14
C SER A 158 8.56 1.99 -8.54
N VAL A 159 9.39 2.72 -9.27
CA VAL A 159 9.93 2.30 -10.57
C VAL A 159 10.89 1.11 -10.40
N ASP A 160 11.77 1.14 -9.40
CA ASP A 160 12.71 0.04 -9.11
C ASP A 160 11.95 -1.27 -8.83
N ILE A 161 10.90 -1.22 -8.00
CA ILE A 161 10.04 -2.37 -7.68
C ILE A 161 9.28 -2.88 -8.91
N GLY A 162 8.82 -1.96 -9.74
CA GLY A 162 8.04 -2.29 -10.95
C GLY A 162 8.87 -2.76 -12.14
N SER A 163 10.21 -2.73 -12.08
CA SER A 163 11.10 -2.99 -13.21
C SER A 163 11.89 -4.29 -13.07
N LYS A 164 12.01 -5.04 -14.17
CA LYS A 164 12.88 -6.21 -14.31
C LYS A 164 13.80 -6.01 -15.51
N ASP A 165 15.10 -6.15 -15.31
CA ASP A 165 16.12 -6.06 -16.38
C ASP A 165 16.01 -4.76 -17.21
N GLY A 166 15.67 -3.65 -16.55
CA GLY A 166 15.47 -2.34 -17.18
C GLY A 166 14.12 -2.19 -17.92
N GLN A 167 13.21 -3.13 -17.79
CA GLN A 167 11.87 -3.07 -18.38
C GLN A 167 10.81 -2.85 -17.31
N LEU A 168 10.08 -1.75 -17.42
CA LEU A 168 8.99 -1.41 -16.52
C LEU A 168 7.76 -2.29 -16.81
N LYS A 169 7.20 -2.91 -15.78
CA LYS A 169 6.04 -3.80 -15.82
C LYS A 169 4.91 -3.37 -14.89
N ALA A 170 5.23 -2.53 -13.90
CA ALA A 170 4.28 -2.08 -12.90
C ALA A 170 4.58 -0.67 -12.42
N LEU A 171 3.55 0.12 -12.13
CA LEU A 171 3.67 1.39 -11.42
C LEU A 171 2.60 1.50 -10.33
N GLY A 172 3.02 2.09 -9.21
CA GLY A 172 2.08 2.52 -8.17
C GLY A 172 1.48 3.89 -8.52
N TYR A 173 0.27 4.13 -8.03
CA TYR A 173 -0.35 5.45 -8.04
C TYR A 173 -0.11 6.21 -6.73
N GLN A 174 0.13 5.48 -5.64
CA GLN A 174 0.55 6.03 -4.34
C GLN A 174 2.08 6.05 -4.27
N ALA A 175 2.62 7.05 -3.55
CA ALA A 175 3.95 6.98 -3.01
C ALA A 175 3.87 6.83 -1.49
N THR A 176 4.54 5.81 -0.98
CA THR A 176 4.44 5.36 0.40
C THR A 176 5.74 5.53 1.18
N GLY A 177 6.58 6.47 0.75
CA GLY A 177 7.73 6.93 1.52
C GLY A 177 7.29 7.40 2.90
N GLY A 178 8.01 7.00 3.92
CA GLY A 178 7.60 7.18 5.31
C GLY A 178 8.20 8.40 5.98
N ALA A 179 7.43 8.93 6.93
CA ALA A 179 7.82 10.02 7.83
C ALA A 179 7.78 9.54 9.29
N PHE A 180 8.25 10.36 10.21
CA PHE A 180 7.98 10.23 11.63
C PHE A 180 6.82 11.14 12.01
N ILE A 181 5.71 10.55 12.42
CA ILE A 181 4.45 11.20 12.78
C ILE A 181 4.42 11.34 14.29
N TYR A 182 4.45 12.56 14.83
CA TYR A 182 4.65 12.79 16.25
C TYR A 182 3.62 13.72 16.88
N ARG A 183 3.48 13.61 18.23
CA ARG A 183 2.61 14.45 19.09
C ARG A 183 3.29 15.77 19.39
N ARG A 184 2.70 16.89 18.93
CA ARG A 184 3.18 18.27 19.17
C ARG A 184 3.24 18.63 20.65
N SER A 185 2.22 18.23 21.41
CA SER A 185 2.17 18.48 22.85
C SER A 185 3.33 17.82 23.61
N LEU A 186 3.66 16.57 23.26
CA LEU A 186 4.77 15.84 23.85
C LEU A 186 6.13 16.39 23.41
N ALA A 187 6.23 16.86 22.16
CA ALA A 187 7.40 17.57 21.66
C ALA A 187 7.68 18.86 22.47
N LYS A 188 6.66 19.70 22.65
CA LYS A 188 6.76 20.94 23.44
C LYS A 188 7.18 20.68 24.87
N ASP A 189 6.59 19.68 25.54
CA ASP A 189 6.95 19.34 26.91
C ASP A 189 8.38 18.81 27.04
N THR A 190 8.86 18.05 26.05
CA THR A 190 10.17 17.39 26.13
C THR A 190 11.30 18.24 25.57
N PHE A 191 11.10 18.85 24.41
CA PHE A 191 12.13 19.56 23.66
C PHE A 191 11.95 21.10 23.66
N GLY A 192 10.86 21.60 24.25
CA GLY A 192 10.53 23.03 24.28
C GLY A 192 9.96 23.59 22.99
N THR A 193 9.76 22.76 21.97
CA THR A 193 9.24 23.13 20.64
C THR A 193 8.50 21.97 20.00
N ASP A 194 7.60 22.28 19.07
CA ASP A 194 6.93 21.31 18.19
C ASP A 194 7.26 21.56 16.71
N ASP A 195 8.26 22.38 16.42
CA ASP A 195 8.69 22.66 15.06
C ASP A 195 9.27 21.43 14.37
N PRO A 196 8.72 20.99 13.20
CA PRO A 196 9.15 19.78 12.51
C PRO A 196 10.64 19.74 12.16
N ALA A 197 11.24 20.88 11.78
CA ALA A 197 12.65 20.94 11.42
C ALA A 197 13.56 20.75 12.67
N THR A 198 13.13 21.24 13.81
CA THR A 198 13.83 21.02 15.08
C THR A 198 13.69 19.57 15.53
N ILE A 199 12.48 18.99 15.46
CA ILE A 199 12.24 17.58 15.85
C ILE A 199 13.02 16.62 14.94
N LYS A 200 13.12 16.88 13.64
CA LYS A 200 14.00 16.14 12.73
C LYS A 200 15.44 16.04 13.29
N ASN A 201 15.98 17.15 13.78
CA ASN A 201 17.35 17.19 14.31
C ASN A 201 17.49 16.52 15.70
N GLU A 202 16.42 16.46 16.48
CA GLU A 202 16.39 15.74 17.76
C GLU A 202 16.38 14.21 17.59
N ILE A 203 15.64 13.69 16.57
CA ILE A 203 15.47 12.26 16.36
C ILE A 203 16.41 11.68 15.30
N GLY A 204 17.14 12.50 14.54
CA GLY A 204 17.97 12.07 13.41
C GLY A 204 19.06 13.06 13.05
N PRO A 205 19.86 12.74 12.03
CA PRO A 205 19.91 11.46 11.33
C PRO A 205 20.52 10.35 12.20
N GLY A 206 20.12 9.13 11.93
CA GLY A 206 20.65 7.92 12.55
C GLY A 206 20.07 7.59 13.93
N TRP A 207 20.33 6.36 14.37
CA TRP A 207 19.69 5.79 15.55
C TRP A 207 20.23 6.33 16.88
N ASP A 208 21.46 6.83 16.95
CA ASP A 208 22.02 7.37 18.19
C ASP A 208 21.19 8.56 18.69
N LYS A 209 20.90 9.53 17.82
CA LYS A 209 20.04 10.67 18.17
C LYS A 209 18.61 10.24 18.51
N PHE A 210 18.08 9.25 17.80
CA PHE A 210 16.76 8.69 18.10
C PHE A 210 16.70 8.16 19.54
N PHE A 211 17.72 7.43 19.98
CA PHE A 211 17.79 6.91 21.34
C PHE A 211 18.09 7.99 22.39
N ASP A 212 18.83 9.03 22.04
CA ASP A 212 19.01 10.20 22.91
C ASP A 212 17.67 10.93 23.13
N ALA A 213 16.88 11.08 22.08
CA ALA A 213 15.52 11.61 22.18
C ALA A 213 14.61 10.68 23.00
N ALA A 214 14.71 9.36 22.82
CA ALA A 214 13.97 8.37 23.61
C ALA A 214 14.27 8.50 25.12
N ALA A 215 15.53 8.74 25.50
CA ALA A 215 15.91 8.94 26.90
C ALA A 215 15.31 10.24 27.49
N LYS A 216 15.28 11.34 26.71
CA LYS A 216 14.63 12.60 27.09
C LYS A 216 13.11 12.40 27.28
N LEU A 217 12.45 11.71 26.35
CA LEU A 217 11.02 11.39 26.44
C LEU A 217 10.72 10.51 27.65
N LYS A 218 11.53 9.48 27.89
CA LYS A 218 11.39 8.59 29.05
C LYS A 218 11.48 9.30 30.37
N ALA A 219 12.35 10.30 30.49
CA ALA A 219 12.45 11.13 31.68
C ALA A 219 11.17 11.93 31.99
N LYS A 220 10.31 12.13 30.95
CA LYS A 220 8.97 12.74 31.06
C LYS A 220 7.85 11.69 31.24
N GLY A 221 8.18 10.40 31.21
CA GLY A 221 7.20 9.32 31.29
C GLY A 221 6.57 8.91 29.95
N TYR A 222 7.21 9.25 28.83
CA TYR A 222 6.73 8.97 27.48
C TYR A 222 7.55 7.87 26.82
N GLY A 223 6.92 7.07 25.96
CA GLY A 223 7.61 6.21 24.99
C GLY A 223 7.87 6.94 23.69
N ILE A 224 8.97 6.61 23.00
CA ILE A 224 9.28 7.24 21.72
C ILE A 224 8.45 6.63 20.58
N VAL A 225 8.23 5.31 20.60
CA VAL A 225 7.39 4.55 19.67
C VAL A 225 6.54 3.52 20.42
N SER A 226 5.57 2.92 19.76
CA SER A 226 4.65 1.96 20.35
C SER A 226 5.30 0.58 20.57
N GLY A 227 6.04 0.11 19.57
CA GLY A 227 6.77 -1.15 19.60
C GLY A 227 8.02 -1.13 18.73
N ASP A 228 8.72 -2.26 18.67
CA ASP A 228 9.86 -2.42 17.79
C ASP A 228 9.47 -2.50 16.30
N GLY A 229 8.24 -2.91 16.00
CA GLY A 229 7.68 -2.88 14.65
C GLY A 229 7.73 -1.50 14.00
N ASP A 230 7.54 -0.43 14.80
CA ASP A 230 7.60 0.94 14.28
C ASP A 230 8.97 1.29 13.67
N ILE A 231 10.07 0.76 14.19
CA ILE A 231 11.42 1.04 13.66
C ILE A 231 11.86 0.05 12.58
N TRP A 232 11.06 -1.00 12.30
CA TRP A 232 11.44 -2.06 11.37
C TRP A 232 11.61 -1.56 9.93
N HIS A 233 10.61 -0.88 9.37
CA HIS A 233 10.68 -0.43 7.97
C HIS A 233 11.83 0.54 7.70
N PRO A 234 12.13 1.53 8.57
CA PRO A 234 13.35 2.32 8.44
C PRO A 234 14.64 1.49 8.45
N ILE A 235 14.71 0.43 9.26
CA ILE A 235 15.89 -0.45 9.34
C ILE A 235 15.99 -1.33 8.10
N GLU A 236 14.91 -1.98 7.71
CA GLU A 236 14.83 -2.83 6.53
C GLU A 236 15.31 -2.09 5.28
N ASN A 237 14.76 -0.88 5.05
CA ASN A 237 15.06 -0.07 3.87
C ASN A 237 16.47 0.56 3.90
N SER A 238 17.12 0.62 5.06
CA SER A 238 18.48 1.16 5.19
C SER A 238 19.58 0.18 4.75
N SER A 239 19.24 -1.07 4.48
CA SER A 239 20.20 -2.14 4.14
C SER A 239 20.88 -1.86 2.81
N ASP A 240 22.20 -2.14 2.76
CA ASP A 240 23.02 -1.93 1.57
C ASP A 240 22.86 -3.07 0.55
N VAL A 241 22.50 -4.27 1.02
CA VAL A 241 22.25 -5.45 0.20
C VAL A 241 20.92 -6.13 0.59
N GLY A 242 20.36 -6.93 -0.33
CA GLY A 242 19.12 -7.67 -0.09
C GLY A 242 19.28 -8.82 0.92
N TRP A 243 18.13 -9.43 1.27
CA TRP A 243 18.13 -10.70 2.00
C TRP A 243 18.78 -11.83 1.21
N LEU A 244 18.73 -11.75 -0.12
CA LEU A 244 19.34 -12.74 -0.98
C LEU A 244 20.53 -12.15 -1.75
N VAL A 245 21.68 -12.78 -1.59
CA VAL A 245 22.89 -12.53 -2.37
C VAL A 245 23.25 -13.83 -3.07
N ASP A 246 23.34 -13.82 -4.39
CA ASP A 246 23.57 -15.01 -5.21
C ASP A 246 22.65 -16.21 -4.87
N GLY A 247 21.39 -15.91 -4.53
CA GLY A 247 20.37 -16.90 -4.18
C GLY A 247 20.50 -17.50 -2.77
N LYS A 248 21.38 -16.98 -1.93
CA LYS A 248 21.58 -17.42 -0.55
C LYS A 248 21.16 -16.32 0.43
N LEU A 249 20.65 -16.75 1.59
CA LEU A 249 20.31 -15.85 2.66
C LEU A 249 21.55 -15.12 3.19
N HIS A 250 21.47 -13.80 3.17
CA HIS A 250 22.47 -12.89 3.72
C HIS A 250 21.82 -11.96 4.75
N ILE A 251 22.44 -11.78 5.91
CA ILE A 251 21.97 -10.85 6.93
C ILE A 251 22.84 -9.59 6.85
N ASP A 252 22.32 -8.54 6.23
CA ASP A 252 22.99 -7.23 6.20
C ASP A 252 23.19 -6.71 7.64
N PRO A 253 24.36 -6.16 7.99
CA PRO A 253 24.63 -5.64 9.33
C PRO A 253 23.62 -4.61 9.84
N LYS A 254 23.01 -3.81 8.94
CA LYS A 254 21.96 -2.85 9.32
C LYS A 254 20.66 -3.56 9.70
N ARG A 255 20.29 -4.67 9.03
CA ARG A 255 19.16 -5.51 9.44
C ARG A 255 19.47 -6.28 10.73
N GLU A 256 20.69 -6.77 10.89
CA GLU A 256 21.13 -7.43 12.12
C GLU A 256 21.08 -6.48 13.33
N GLN A 257 21.37 -5.20 13.12
CA GLN A 257 21.26 -4.16 14.16
C GLN A 257 19.86 -4.06 14.77
N PHE A 258 18.82 -4.51 14.07
CA PHE A 258 17.45 -4.53 14.60
C PHE A 258 17.33 -5.32 15.90
N LEU A 259 18.10 -6.42 16.07
CA LEU A 259 18.17 -7.16 17.33
C LEU A 259 18.57 -6.24 18.50
N ASP A 260 19.64 -5.47 18.32
CA ASP A 260 20.21 -4.63 19.38
C ASP A 260 19.36 -3.38 19.64
N LEU A 261 18.79 -2.77 18.60
CA LEU A 261 17.91 -1.61 18.71
C LEU A 261 16.58 -1.97 19.38
N SER A 262 15.97 -3.09 18.99
CA SER A 262 14.74 -3.61 19.62
C SER A 262 14.98 -3.97 21.09
N LYS A 263 16.11 -4.61 21.40
CA LYS A 263 16.50 -4.90 22.78
C LYS A 263 16.71 -3.63 23.60
N LYS A 264 17.35 -2.61 23.02
CA LYS A 264 17.56 -1.31 23.66
C LYS A 264 16.23 -0.57 23.93
N LEU A 265 15.26 -0.63 22.99
CA LEU A 265 13.91 -0.11 23.22
C LEU A 265 13.27 -0.77 24.46
N LYS A 266 13.32 -2.10 24.51
CA LYS A 266 12.69 -2.90 25.56
C LYS A 266 13.33 -2.71 26.92
N ASP A 267 14.64 -2.88 27.01
CA ASP A 267 15.38 -2.84 28.28
C ASP A 267 15.29 -1.48 28.96
N ASN A 268 15.20 -0.39 28.20
CA ASN A 268 15.06 0.96 28.72
C ASN A 268 13.60 1.42 28.85
N GLY A 269 12.63 0.60 28.43
CA GLY A 269 11.21 0.94 28.47
C GLY A 269 10.86 2.16 27.61
N PHE A 270 11.47 2.27 26.44
CA PHE A 270 11.28 3.36 25.50
C PHE A 270 10.02 3.18 24.61
N HIS A 271 9.34 2.05 24.73
CA HIS A 271 8.10 1.73 24.04
C HIS A 271 7.10 1.00 24.96
N ASN A 272 5.90 0.74 24.47
CA ASN A 272 4.88 -0.03 25.17
C ASN A 272 4.93 -1.53 24.91
N ASP A 273 5.86 -2.00 24.08
CA ASP A 273 6.02 -3.41 23.71
C ASP A 273 4.81 -3.96 22.94
N THR A 274 4.21 -3.14 22.11
CA THR A 274 3.07 -3.51 21.27
C THR A 274 3.53 -4.06 19.92
N GLN A 275 2.64 -4.73 19.22
CA GLN A 275 2.82 -5.11 17.83
C GLN A 275 1.88 -4.29 16.96
N ASP A 276 2.37 -3.88 15.81
CA ASP A 276 1.60 -3.23 14.77
C ASP A 276 0.33 -4.04 14.43
N TRP A 277 -0.76 -3.35 14.11
CA TRP A 277 -2.07 -3.91 13.79
C TRP A 277 -2.80 -4.63 14.95
N THR A 278 -2.37 -4.43 16.20
CA THR A 278 -3.06 -4.95 17.39
C THR A 278 -3.89 -3.87 18.07
N GLU A 279 -4.86 -4.29 18.90
CA GLU A 279 -5.65 -3.36 19.73
C GLU A 279 -4.75 -2.49 20.62
N ALA A 280 -3.63 -3.04 21.12
CA ALA A 280 -2.70 -2.31 21.96
C ALA A 280 -1.98 -1.19 21.20
N TRP A 281 -1.64 -1.41 19.93
CA TRP A 281 -1.04 -0.40 19.04
C TRP A 281 -2.04 0.73 18.74
N TYR A 282 -3.30 0.39 18.48
CA TYR A 282 -4.37 1.39 18.32
C TYR A 282 -4.64 2.17 19.61
N ALA A 283 -4.55 1.51 20.77
CA ALA A 283 -4.68 2.16 22.07
C ALA A 283 -3.53 3.18 22.31
N ASP A 284 -2.33 2.89 21.86
CA ASP A 284 -1.20 3.82 21.93
C ASP A 284 -1.42 5.05 21.04
N MET A 285 -1.97 4.87 19.83
CA MET A 285 -2.34 6.00 18.95
C MET A 285 -3.41 6.89 19.59
N SER A 286 -4.44 6.30 20.19
CA SER A 286 -5.52 7.04 20.85
C SER A 286 -5.11 7.67 22.18
N GLY A 287 -3.90 7.36 22.69
CA GLY A 287 -3.41 7.84 23.99
C GLY A 287 -3.95 7.08 25.19
N SER A 288 -4.65 5.96 24.98
CA SER A 288 -5.17 5.08 26.03
C SER A 288 -4.24 3.93 26.40
N GLY A 289 -3.04 3.88 25.81
CA GLY A 289 -2.02 2.88 26.07
C GLY A 289 -1.34 3.02 27.44
N LYS A 290 -0.36 2.14 27.70
CA LYS A 290 0.33 2.03 29.00
C LYS A 290 1.08 3.29 29.41
N GLN A 291 1.74 3.96 28.47
CA GLN A 291 2.34 5.28 28.58
C GLN A 291 2.06 6.06 27.30
N PRO A 292 2.00 7.41 27.34
CA PRO A 292 1.85 8.19 26.13
C PRO A 292 3.01 7.94 25.15
N ILE A 293 2.68 7.74 23.88
CA ILE A 293 3.64 7.50 22.82
C ILE A 293 3.88 8.78 22.02
N PHE A 294 5.16 9.08 21.80
CA PHE A 294 5.58 10.29 21.10
C PHE A 294 5.26 10.23 19.61
N GLY A 295 5.51 9.10 18.94
CA GLY A 295 5.24 9.01 17.51
C GLY A 295 5.27 7.61 16.92
N PHE A 296 5.02 7.59 15.61
CA PHE A 296 4.92 6.39 14.78
C PHE A 296 5.66 6.62 13.48
N PHE A 297 6.30 5.60 12.94
CA PHE A 297 6.84 5.65 11.59
C PHE A 297 5.79 5.20 10.58
N GLY A 298 5.56 5.98 9.54
CA GLY A 298 4.61 5.58 8.51
C GLY A 298 4.45 6.57 7.37
N PRO A 299 3.88 6.13 6.25
CA PRO A 299 3.51 6.97 5.12
C PRO A 299 2.20 7.73 5.37
N ALA A 300 1.78 8.53 4.39
CA ALA A 300 0.56 9.33 4.49
C ALA A 300 -0.70 8.48 4.71
N TRP A 301 -0.76 7.27 4.13
CA TRP A 301 -1.89 6.37 4.36
C TRP A 301 -2.04 5.94 5.83
N LEU A 302 -0.95 5.83 6.60
CA LEU A 302 -1.05 5.53 8.04
C LEU A 302 -1.82 6.63 8.78
N ILE A 303 -1.58 7.89 8.43
CA ILE A 303 -2.33 9.04 8.95
C ILE A 303 -3.80 8.93 8.56
N ASN A 304 -4.06 8.72 7.28
CA ASN A 304 -5.36 8.88 6.65
C ASN A 304 -6.33 7.75 6.97
N TYR A 305 -5.86 6.50 6.88
CA TYR A 305 -6.71 5.31 7.00
C TYR A 305 -6.67 4.68 8.39
N VAL A 306 -5.57 4.88 9.12
CA VAL A 306 -5.40 4.25 10.45
C VAL A 306 -5.59 5.28 11.56
N MET A 307 -4.68 6.28 11.65
CA MET A 307 -4.67 7.21 12.76
C MET A 307 -5.93 8.08 12.81
N ASN A 308 -6.41 8.58 11.69
CA ASN A 308 -7.57 9.47 11.62
C ASN A 308 -8.83 8.87 12.30
N GLY A 309 -8.97 7.55 12.27
CA GLY A 309 -10.03 6.82 12.98
C GLY A 309 -9.82 6.72 14.49
N GLN A 310 -8.56 6.73 14.95
CA GLN A 310 -8.17 6.45 16.34
C GLN A 310 -7.97 7.73 17.17
N VAL A 311 -7.55 8.84 16.55
CA VAL A 311 -7.00 10.01 17.26
C VAL A 311 -7.90 11.25 17.22
N LYS A 312 -9.21 11.07 17.08
CA LYS A 312 -10.20 12.16 16.92
C LYS A 312 -10.11 13.26 17.97
N ASP A 313 -9.80 12.91 19.22
CA ASP A 313 -9.70 13.85 20.32
C ASP A 313 -8.38 14.63 20.35
N THR A 314 -7.46 14.33 19.42
CA THR A 314 -6.13 14.96 19.34
C THR A 314 -5.88 15.61 17.99
N ASN A 315 -6.96 16.00 17.26
CA ASN A 315 -6.86 16.78 16.04
C ASN A 315 -6.03 18.05 16.27
N GLY A 316 -5.09 18.32 15.35
CA GLY A 316 -4.17 19.44 15.44
C GLY A 316 -2.96 19.26 16.36
N ASP A 317 -2.92 18.17 17.15
CA ASP A 317 -1.78 17.84 18.03
C ASP A 317 -0.74 16.94 17.37
N TRP A 318 -0.87 16.66 16.07
CA TRP A 318 0.09 15.85 15.34
C TRP A 318 0.88 16.67 14.32
N ALA A 319 2.07 16.20 14.01
CA ALA A 319 2.89 16.73 12.92
C ALA A 319 3.70 15.60 12.29
N VAL A 320 4.23 15.87 11.10
CA VAL A 320 5.15 14.97 10.40
C VAL A 320 6.51 15.61 10.24
N THR A 321 7.56 14.80 10.31
CA THR A 321 8.94 15.21 10.03
C THR A 321 9.70 14.07 9.35
N GLU A 322 10.85 14.38 8.76
CA GLU A 322 11.71 13.35 8.17
C GLU A 322 12.17 12.35 9.24
N PRO A 323 12.22 11.04 8.92
CA PRO A 323 12.66 10.00 9.83
C PRO A 323 14.21 9.98 9.96
N PRO A 324 14.78 9.22 10.92
CA PRO A 324 16.23 9.03 11.05
C PRO A 324 16.91 8.44 9.81
N THR A 325 16.18 7.68 9.03
CA THR A 325 16.58 7.09 7.74
C THR A 325 15.36 6.94 6.82
N GLY A 326 15.55 7.08 5.51
CA GLY A 326 14.47 6.96 4.53
C GLY A 326 13.94 5.53 4.44
N PHE A 327 12.65 5.39 4.18
CA PHE A 327 11.98 4.10 4.00
C PHE A 327 10.67 4.26 3.21
N PHE A 328 10.10 3.16 2.77
CA PHE A 328 8.70 3.08 2.33
C PHE A 328 7.99 1.94 3.07
N TRP A 329 6.65 1.99 3.07
CA TRP A 329 5.83 0.93 3.66
C TRP A 329 4.50 0.80 2.90
N GLY A 330 4.24 -0.40 2.33
CA GLY A 330 3.05 -0.67 1.55
C GLY A 330 3.02 0.01 0.18
N GLY A 331 1.84 0.12 -0.38
CA GLY A 331 1.57 0.65 -1.71
C GLY A 331 0.99 -0.39 -2.64
N THR A 332 0.32 0.07 -3.69
CA THR A 332 -0.33 -0.77 -4.69
C THR A 332 0.18 -0.43 -6.08
N TRP A 333 0.59 -1.46 -6.81
CA TRP A 333 1.04 -1.37 -8.21
C TRP A 333 -0.02 -1.96 -9.12
N LEU A 334 -0.19 -1.36 -10.30
CA LEU A 334 -0.96 -1.91 -11.40
C LEU A 334 -0.03 -2.64 -12.37
N LEU A 335 -0.50 -3.80 -12.83
CA LEU A 335 0.16 -4.58 -13.85
C LEU A 335 -0.86 -4.91 -14.96
N ALA A 336 -0.41 -4.98 -16.20
CA ALA A 336 -1.21 -5.47 -17.29
C ALA A 336 -0.79 -6.90 -17.66
N ASN A 337 -1.74 -7.74 -18.02
CA ASN A 337 -1.44 -9.05 -18.56
C ASN A 337 -0.80 -8.89 -19.97
N LYS A 338 0.28 -9.63 -20.24
CA LYS A 338 0.98 -9.59 -21.55
C LYS A 338 0.06 -9.89 -22.75
N ASP A 339 -0.99 -10.68 -22.52
CA ASP A 339 -1.92 -11.06 -23.58
C ASP A 339 -2.78 -9.89 -24.07
N VAL A 340 -2.86 -8.81 -23.31
CA VAL A 340 -3.51 -7.55 -23.73
C VAL A 340 -2.89 -7.00 -25.02
N ALA A 341 -1.58 -7.15 -25.20
CA ALA A 341 -0.89 -6.68 -26.39
C ALA A 341 -1.28 -7.40 -27.70
N LYS A 342 -2.07 -8.50 -27.62
CA LYS A 342 -2.56 -9.26 -28.80
C LYS A 342 -3.81 -8.64 -29.44
N ASP A 343 -4.50 -7.74 -28.74
CA ASP A 343 -5.72 -7.05 -29.19
C ASP A 343 -5.48 -5.54 -29.11
N GLU A 344 -5.39 -4.88 -30.25
CA GLU A 344 -5.04 -3.44 -30.30
C GLU A 344 -6.08 -2.54 -29.61
N ALA A 345 -7.38 -2.90 -29.64
CA ALA A 345 -8.41 -2.11 -28.97
C ALA A 345 -8.29 -2.25 -27.44
N LYS A 346 -8.08 -3.48 -26.95
CA LYS A 346 -7.88 -3.77 -25.54
C LYS A 346 -6.57 -3.16 -25.03
N LYS A 347 -5.49 -3.29 -25.80
CA LYS A 347 -4.19 -2.68 -25.52
C LYS A 347 -4.32 -1.17 -25.32
N ALA A 348 -4.98 -0.48 -26.25
CA ALA A 348 -5.18 0.96 -26.16
C ALA A 348 -5.99 1.35 -24.91
N ALA A 349 -7.09 0.62 -24.65
CA ALA A 349 -7.94 0.89 -23.49
C ALA A 349 -7.25 0.62 -22.13
N VAL A 350 -6.47 -0.45 -22.05
CA VAL A 350 -5.67 -0.78 -20.85
C VAL A 350 -4.56 0.25 -20.63
N ALA A 351 -3.85 0.63 -21.70
CA ALA A 351 -2.79 1.64 -21.64
C ALA A 351 -3.33 3.00 -21.18
N ASP A 352 -4.48 3.42 -21.72
CA ASP A 352 -5.12 4.69 -21.36
C ASP A 352 -5.53 4.72 -19.89
N PHE A 353 -6.15 3.66 -19.38
CA PHE A 353 -6.52 3.56 -17.98
C PHE A 353 -5.28 3.55 -17.05
N ILE A 354 -4.24 2.76 -17.36
CA ILE A 354 -3.01 2.73 -16.57
C ILE A 354 -2.31 4.10 -16.61
N HIS A 355 -2.24 4.73 -17.78
CA HIS A 355 -1.70 6.09 -17.91
C HIS A 355 -2.44 7.08 -17.01
N TRP A 356 -3.76 7.10 -17.08
CA TRP A 356 -4.58 7.99 -16.27
C TRP A 356 -4.38 7.77 -14.77
N VAL A 357 -4.22 6.50 -14.34
CA VAL A 357 -4.02 6.16 -12.92
C VAL A 357 -2.62 6.54 -12.43
N THR A 358 -1.58 6.32 -13.26
CA THR A 358 -0.19 6.32 -12.77
C THR A 358 0.69 7.43 -13.31
N LEU A 359 0.39 8.01 -14.49
CA LEU A 359 1.29 8.92 -15.21
C LEU A 359 0.66 10.26 -15.59
N ASP A 360 -0.68 10.38 -15.61
CA ASP A 360 -1.35 11.63 -15.94
C ASP A 360 -1.23 12.64 -14.80
N THR A 361 -0.42 13.68 -15.03
CA THR A 361 -0.19 14.79 -14.08
C THR A 361 -1.11 15.98 -14.28
N SER A 362 -2.11 15.87 -15.16
CA SER A 362 -3.11 16.91 -15.41
C SER A 362 -4.09 17.04 -14.23
N GLU A 363 -4.90 18.10 -14.26
CA GLU A 363 -5.96 18.31 -13.26
C GLU A 363 -7.03 17.21 -13.29
N THR A 364 -7.15 16.47 -14.39
CA THR A 364 -8.09 15.36 -14.57
C THR A 364 -7.45 13.97 -14.41
N GLY A 365 -6.15 13.88 -14.16
CA GLY A 365 -5.47 12.65 -13.82
C GLY A 365 -5.84 12.15 -12.42
N LEU A 366 -5.84 10.81 -12.23
CA LEU A 366 -6.21 10.21 -10.95
C LEU A 366 -5.42 10.78 -9.78
N GLN A 367 -4.10 10.90 -9.94
CA GLN A 367 -3.22 11.34 -8.86
C GLN A 367 -3.57 12.76 -8.36
N ASN A 368 -4.05 13.65 -9.24
CA ASN A 368 -4.52 14.96 -8.82
C ASN A 368 -5.76 14.85 -7.93
N TYR A 369 -6.75 14.05 -8.32
CA TYR A 369 -7.92 13.80 -7.49
C TYR A 369 -7.57 13.19 -6.13
N TRP A 370 -6.63 12.24 -6.14
CA TRP A 370 -6.18 11.53 -4.94
C TRP A 370 -5.44 12.44 -3.96
N ALA A 371 -4.46 13.20 -4.46
CA ALA A 371 -3.68 14.13 -3.64
C ALA A 371 -4.54 15.26 -3.02
N ASN A 372 -5.59 15.69 -3.71
CA ASN A 372 -6.45 16.78 -3.27
C ASN A 372 -7.75 16.30 -2.59
N GLY A 373 -7.99 14.98 -2.50
CA GLY A 373 -9.19 14.42 -1.88
C GLY A 373 -10.48 14.74 -2.63
N THR A 374 -10.43 14.80 -3.97
CA THR A 374 -11.56 15.18 -4.84
C THR A 374 -12.05 14.03 -5.72
N MET A 375 -11.87 12.79 -5.26
CA MET A 375 -12.33 11.59 -5.98
C MET A 375 -13.86 11.56 -6.16
N LYS A 376 -14.62 12.09 -5.18
CA LYS A 376 -16.07 12.22 -5.26
C LYS A 376 -16.45 13.67 -5.49
N ASP A 377 -17.29 13.90 -6.48
CA ASP A 377 -17.74 15.25 -6.82
C ASP A 377 -18.60 15.83 -5.69
N GLY A 378 -18.25 17.05 -5.25
CA GLY A 378 -18.95 17.75 -4.18
C GLY A 378 -18.65 17.29 -2.76
N GLU A 379 -17.77 16.30 -2.57
CA GLU A 379 -17.32 15.83 -1.27
C GLU A 379 -15.81 16.01 -1.12
N GLN A 380 -15.37 16.53 0.03
CA GLN A 380 -13.96 16.51 0.40
C GLN A 380 -13.62 15.14 0.98
N GLY A 381 -12.89 14.38 0.24
CA GLY A 381 -12.35 13.08 0.68
C GLY A 381 -10.98 13.21 1.35
N THR A 382 -10.38 12.06 1.60
CA THR A 382 -9.03 11.92 2.16
C THR A 382 -7.99 12.39 1.15
N LYS A 383 -7.04 13.19 1.57
CA LYS A 383 -5.84 13.56 0.80
C LYS A 383 -4.74 12.58 1.11
N ASP A 384 -4.04 12.09 0.09
CA ASP A 384 -2.95 11.12 0.28
C ASP A 384 -1.76 11.43 -0.61
N SER A 385 -0.59 10.89 -0.30
CA SER A 385 0.58 11.02 -1.15
C SER A 385 0.44 10.15 -2.40
N VAL A 386 0.92 10.68 -3.53
CA VAL A 386 0.85 10.04 -4.83
C VAL A 386 2.24 9.81 -5.42
N ALA A 387 2.34 8.94 -6.40
CA ALA A 387 3.62 8.55 -6.98
C ALA A 387 4.33 9.71 -7.69
N SER A 388 3.58 10.66 -8.26
CA SER A 388 4.12 11.82 -8.95
C SER A 388 4.49 12.97 -8.00
N ALA A 389 5.77 13.31 -7.93
CA ALA A 389 6.24 14.49 -7.22
C ALA A 389 5.74 15.79 -7.88
N VAL A 390 5.52 15.78 -9.20
CA VAL A 390 4.92 16.92 -9.95
C VAL A 390 3.52 17.23 -9.43
N VAL A 391 2.69 16.19 -9.24
CA VAL A 391 1.32 16.37 -8.71
C VAL A 391 1.36 16.85 -7.27
N MET A 392 2.13 16.20 -6.40
CA MET A 392 2.20 16.58 -4.97
C MET A 392 2.69 18.00 -4.77
N SER A 393 3.70 18.44 -5.54
CA SER A 393 4.23 19.81 -5.44
C SER A 393 3.22 20.91 -5.80
N LYS A 394 2.19 20.58 -6.56
CA LYS A 394 1.09 21.48 -6.95
C LYS A 394 -0.16 21.32 -6.08
N SER A 395 -0.19 20.32 -5.20
CA SER A 395 -1.35 19.95 -4.39
C SER A 395 -1.25 20.51 -2.98
N ASN A 396 -2.41 20.65 -2.33
CA ASN A 396 -2.49 21.10 -0.95
C ASN A 396 -2.69 19.91 -0.01
N GLY A 397 -1.60 19.46 0.63
CA GLY A 397 -1.58 18.37 1.60
C GLY A 397 -1.97 18.77 3.05
N GLN A 398 -2.61 19.92 3.26
CA GLN A 398 -3.07 20.33 4.60
C GLN A 398 -4.24 19.47 5.05
N ILE A 399 -4.14 18.92 6.26
CA ILE A 399 -5.20 18.16 6.94
C ILE A 399 -5.31 18.62 8.40
N ASP A 400 -6.53 18.55 8.95
CA ASP A 400 -6.83 19.02 10.30
C ASP A 400 -6.01 18.30 11.37
N LEU A 401 -5.79 17.00 11.21
CA LEU A 401 -5.01 16.20 12.13
C LEU A 401 -3.61 16.77 12.38
N LEU A 402 -2.97 17.31 11.34
CA LEU A 402 -1.62 17.87 11.40
C LEU A 402 -1.58 19.38 11.76
N GLY A 403 -2.71 19.94 12.22
CA GLY A 403 -2.77 21.35 12.62
C GLY A 403 -2.49 22.34 11.48
N GLY A 404 -2.82 21.95 10.25
CA GLY A 404 -2.62 22.78 9.06
C GLY A 404 -1.23 22.65 8.42
N GLN A 405 -0.36 21.75 8.91
CA GLN A 405 0.88 21.43 8.21
C GLN A 405 0.56 20.81 6.84
N ASN A 406 1.24 21.30 5.79
CA ASN A 406 1.23 20.62 4.50
C ASN A 406 2.13 19.36 4.58
N MET A 407 1.52 18.19 4.60
CA MET A 407 2.27 16.94 4.73
C MET A 407 3.17 16.65 3.51
N PHE A 408 2.87 17.19 2.34
CA PHE A 408 3.66 16.97 1.14
C PHE A 408 5.07 17.58 1.22
N ASP A 409 5.26 18.63 2.05
CA ASP A 409 6.59 19.19 2.31
C ASP A 409 7.55 18.17 2.94
N VAL A 410 7.02 17.11 3.56
CA VAL A 410 7.78 16.00 4.16
C VAL A 410 7.72 14.75 3.28
N PHE A 411 6.55 14.40 2.72
CA PHE A 411 6.42 13.15 1.96
C PHE A 411 7.07 13.20 0.58
N VAL A 412 7.19 14.36 -0.08
CA VAL A 412 7.93 14.47 -1.35
C VAL A 412 9.41 14.09 -1.15
N PRO A 413 10.16 14.70 -0.22
CA PRO A 413 11.54 14.25 0.04
C PRO A 413 11.60 12.82 0.64
N ALA A 414 10.62 12.38 1.42
CA ALA A 414 10.58 11.01 1.94
C ALA A 414 10.52 9.98 0.81
N ASN A 415 9.68 10.21 -0.21
CA ASN A 415 9.60 9.34 -1.38
C ASN A 415 10.91 9.29 -2.18
N ALA A 416 11.62 10.40 -2.27
CA ALA A 416 12.94 10.46 -2.93
C ALA A 416 14.04 9.73 -2.15
N ASN A 417 13.89 9.60 -0.83
CA ASN A 417 14.85 8.93 0.05
C ASN A 417 14.55 7.43 0.27
N ALA A 418 13.41 6.94 -0.21
CA ALA A 418 13.06 5.53 -0.16
C ALA A 418 13.81 4.74 -1.27
N SER A 419 14.10 3.47 -1.03
CA SER A 419 14.79 2.60 -1.98
C SER A 419 13.97 1.34 -2.25
N GLY A 420 13.72 1.05 -3.53
CA GLY A 420 13.12 -0.21 -4.01
C GLY A 420 14.14 -1.24 -4.50
N LYS A 421 15.43 -0.96 -4.29
CA LYS A 421 16.52 -1.83 -4.72
C LYS A 421 16.75 -2.98 -3.76
N ASN A 422 17.38 -4.04 -4.27
CA ASN A 422 17.81 -5.20 -3.48
C ASN A 422 16.65 -5.95 -2.80
N LEU A 423 15.45 -5.88 -3.36
CA LEU A 423 14.27 -6.60 -2.89
C LEU A 423 14.00 -7.82 -3.76
N THR A 424 13.37 -8.83 -3.18
CA THR A 424 12.95 -10.05 -3.87
C THR A 424 11.53 -10.46 -3.47
N GLN A 425 10.94 -11.38 -4.20
CA GLN A 425 9.60 -11.95 -3.88
C GLN A 425 9.55 -12.67 -2.52
N TYR A 426 10.67 -12.92 -1.87
CA TYR A 426 10.79 -13.64 -0.59
C TYR A 426 10.88 -12.70 0.61
N ASP A 427 11.12 -11.40 0.39
CA ASP A 427 11.45 -10.45 1.46
C ASP A 427 10.39 -10.40 2.54
N GLU A 428 9.09 -10.36 2.18
CA GLU A 428 8.01 -10.35 3.16
C GLU A 428 8.03 -11.58 4.08
N SER A 429 8.20 -12.77 3.51
CA SER A 429 8.27 -14.01 4.29
C SER A 429 9.50 -14.03 5.19
N ILE A 430 10.65 -13.59 4.68
CA ILE A 430 11.90 -13.51 5.44
C ILE A 430 11.77 -12.48 6.58
N ASN A 431 11.16 -11.33 6.33
CA ASN A 431 10.90 -10.29 7.31
C ASN A 431 10.04 -10.80 8.47
N ILE A 432 8.98 -11.54 8.18
CA ILE A 432 8.12 -12.16 9.20
C ILE A 432 8.93 -13.09 10.09
N ILE A 433 9.72 -13.98 9.50
CA ILE A 433 10.57 -14.93 10.24
C ILE A 433 11.61 -14.17 11.08
N TRP A 434 12.24 -13.13 10.53
CA TRP A 434 13.21 -12.30 11.23
C TRP A 434 12.63 -11.61 12.46
N ARG A 435 11.52 -10.89 12.27
CA ARG A 435 10.83 -10.17 13.34
C ARG A 435 10.35 -11.11 14.45
N ASP A 436 9.94 -12.34 14.12
CA ASP A 436 9.60 -13.36 15.10
C ASP A 436 10.81 -13.72 15.98
N GLN A 437 11.98 -13.95 15.38
CA GLN A 437 13.18 -14.31 16.13
C GLN A 437 13.71 -13.14 16.97
N VAL A 438 13.59 -11.91 16.46
CA VAL A 438 13.92 -10.71 17.24
C VAL A 438 13.04 -10.61 18.48
N ARG A 439 11.73 -10.88 18.38
CA ARG A 439 10.83 -10.91 19.54
C ARG A 439 11.18 -11.99 20.56
N GLU A 440 11.57 -13.17 20.12
CA GLU A 440 12.05 -14.25 21.02
C GLU A 440 13.31 -13.81 21.78
N TYR A 441 14.25 -13.14 21.10
CA TYR A 441 15.45 -12.60 21.73
C TYR A 441 15.12 -11.46 22.71
N THR A 442 14.34 -10.48 22.31
CA THR A 442 14.01 -9.32 23.14
C THR A 442 13.19 -9.70 24.36
N SER A 443 12.38 -10.74 24.26
CA SER A 443 11.61 -11.31 25.38
C SER A 443 12.46 -12.17 26.34
N GLY A 444 13.71 -12.45 25.98
CA GLY A 444 14.61 -13.27 26.80
C GLY A 444 14.39 -14.79 26.68
N ASN A 445 13.56 -15.24 25.72
CA ASN A 445 13.31 -16.65 25.46
C ASN A 445 14.50 -17.31 24.76
N LYS A 446 15.29 -16.54 23.99
CA LYS A 446 16.48 -17.00 23.26
C LYS A 446 17.65 -16.06 23.49
N SER A 447 18.88 -16.59 23.35
CA SER A 447 20.06 -15.76 23.18
C SER A 447 20.05 -15.13 21.77
N ARG A 448 20.86 -14.10 21.56
CA ARG A 448 21.05 -13.47 20.26
C ARG A 448 21.50 -14.47 19.20
N ASP A 449 22.50 -15.27 19.52
CA ASP A 449 23.04 -16.29 18.60
C ASP A 449 22.02 -17.38 18.29
N GLN A 450 21.19 -17.78 19.27
CA GLN A 450 20.11 -18.74 19.06
C GLN A 450 19.04 -18.16 18.14
N ALA A 451 18.65 -16.91 18.31
CA ALA A 451 17.67 -16.25 17.44
C ALA A 451 18.15 -16.20 15.98
N ILE A 452 19.43 -15.85 15.76
CA ILE A 452 20.02 -15.83 14.42
C ILE A 452 20.09 -17.25 13.82
N ALA A 453 20.48 -18.25 14.60
CA ALA A 453 20.56 -19.64 14.14
C ALA A 453 19.17 -20.19 13.75
N ASP A 454 18.17 -19.93 14.58
CA ASP A 454 16.79 -20.36 14.33
C ASP A 454 16.18 -19.61 13.15
N PHE A 455 16.51 -18.33 12.96
CA PHE A 455 16.14 -17.57 11.78
C PHE A 455 16.63 -18.23 10.50
N LYS A 456 17.94 -18.51 10.43
CA LYS A 456 18.55 -19.18 9.27
C LYS A 456 17.92 -20.55 8.99
N GLN A 457 17.68 -21.32 10.05
CA GLN A 457 17.06 -22.64 9.93
C GLN A 457 15.62 -22.53 9.42
N ARG A 458 14.81 -21.60 9.95
CA ARG A 458 13.42 -21.42 9.50
C ARG A 458 13.34 -20.96 8.04
N VAL A 459 14.21 -20.04 7.62
CA VAL A 459 14.27 -19.61 6.21
C VAL A 459 14.61 -20.80 5.30
N LYS A 460 15.52 -21.68 5.72
CA LYS A 460 15.83 -22.92 5.00
C LYS A 460 14.63 -23.84 4.92
N ASP A 461 13.95 -24.07 6.05
CA ASP A 461 12.87 -25.06 6.14
C ASP A 461 11.59 -24.57 5.44
N GLU A 462 11.25 -23.27 5.57
CA GLU A 462 10.01 -22.70 5.05
C GLU A 462 10.13 -22.24 3.58
N LEU A 463 11.30 -21.72 3.16
CA LEU A 463 11.50 -21.13 1.83
C LEU A 463 12.50 -21.91 0.96
N ASN A 464 13.16 -22.95 1.51
CA ASN A 464 14.22 -23.72 0.85
C ASN A 464 15.40 -22.85 0.36
N ILE A 465 15.75 -21.82 1.12
CA ILE A 465 16.86 -20.90 0.86
C ILE A 465 18.00 -21.23 1.83
N ASP A 466 19.17 -21.58 1.28
CA ASP A 466 20.38 -21.81 2.07
C ASP A 466 20.99 -20.49 2.55
N SER A 467 21.60 -20.48 3.74
CA SER A 467 22.42 -19.35 4.19
C SER A 467 23.86 -19.45 3.68
N GLU A 468 24.55 -18.32 3.63
CA GLU A 468 25.99 -18.26 3.38
C GLU A 468 26.78 -19.04 4.43
#